data_083288346a17c2e7dc5f262b7580aa45
#
_entry.id   083288346a17c2e7dc5f262b7580aa45
#
_cell.length_a   1.000
_cell.length_b   1.000
_cell.length_c   1.000
_cell.angle_alpha   90.00
_cell.angle_beta   90.00
_cell.angle_gamma   90.00
#
_symmetry.space_group_name_H-M   'P 1'
#
loop_
_entity.id
_entity.type
_entity.pdbx_description
1 polymer ?
#
loop_
_entity_poly.entity_id
_entity_poly.type
_entity_poly.pdbx_seq_one_letter_code
_entity_poly.pdbx_strand_id
1 'polypeptide(L)'
;MVKVDLITGFLGSGKTTFLKKYATYLMKKGEHIGIIENDFGAVNVDMMLLKDLEGDKCELEMVSGGCDYDCHRRRFKTKLIALGMSGLDRVIVEPSGIYDVEEFFDVLYEEPLDKWYTIGNVITIVDAGLEDDLSYQSEYLLASQLADCGAAVVSKVAAHSKYDIDRTIDHINNSLSMFSCKRKLGREIIIKDWEQFTDEDFESISHSGYSIWDIAKPLIDKEKDFDSVFYMNVKFTSEGLKKSIDRIFNDEACGDVKRIKGFIKNDDGTYVEINATREKSVFVPIADGQEIIIVIGEHLNKERLDCLLLDRDVQVH
;
A
#
# COMPACT_ATOMS: atom_id res chain seq x y z
N MET A 1 -24.28 -8.56 -9.06
CA MET A 1 -23.52 -7.95 -7.97
C MET A 1 -22.10 -7.76 -8.47
N VAL A 2 -21.53 -6.59 -8.23
CA VAL A 2 -20.14 -6.29 -8.60
C VAL A 2 -19.21 -7.06 -7.65
N LYS A 3 -18.19 -7.73 -8.17
CA LYS A 3 -17.15 -8.32 -7.31
C LYS A 3 -16.22 -7.22 -6.80
N VAL A 4 -15.81 -7.29 -5.54
CA VAL A 4 -14.81 -6.38 -5.01
C VAL A 4 -13.62 -7.17 -4.47
N ASP A 5 -12.43 -6.86 -4.97
CA ASP A 5 -11.16 -7.44 -4.54
C ASP A 5 -10.37 -6.41 -3.72
N LEU A 6 -9.75 -6.86 -2.65
CA LEU A 6 -8.82 -6.07 -1.85
C LEU A 6 -7.38 -6.50 -2.16
N ILE A 7 -6.53 -5.55 -2.54
CA ILE A 7 -5.08 -5.75 -2.66
C ILE A 7 -4.41 -5.00 -1.52
N THR A 8 -4.05 -5.70 -0.48
CA THR A 8 -3.43 -5.14 0.72
C THR A 8 -1.98 -5.61 0.89
N GLY A 9 -1.32 -5.18 1.92
CA GLY A 9 0.08 -5.51 2.24
C GLY A 9 0.80 -4.33 2.86
N PHE A 10 1.83 -4.60 3.63
CA PHE A 10 2.57 -3.60 4.39
C PHE A 10 3.22 -2.53 3.49
N LEU A 11 3.71 -1.45 4.09
CA LEU A 11 4.36 -0.34 3.39
C LEU A 11 5.53 -0.84 2.52
N GLY A 12 5.57 -0.40 1.26
CA GLY A 12 6.66 -0.75 0.34
C GLY A 12 6.62 -2.17 -0.24
N SER A 13 5.63 -3.00 0.10
CA SER A 13 5.53 -4.38 -0.38
C SER A 13 5.30 -4.53 -1.89
N GLY A 14 4.91 -3.46 -2.60
CA GLY A 14 4.73 -3.45 -4.06
C GLY A 14 3.28 -3.66 -4.52
N LYS A 15 2.30 -3.33 -3.68
CA LYS A 15 0.86 -3.43 -3.99
C LYS A 15 0.49 -2.85 -5.34
N THR A 16 0.81 -1.58 -5.58
CA THR A 16 0.48 -0.85 -6.83
C THR A 16 1.08 -1.51 -8.06
N THR A 17 2.32 -2.03 -7.96
CA THR A 17 2.95 -2.78 -9.06
C THR A 17 2.20 -4.07 -9.36
N PHE A 18 1.79 -4.81 -8.35
CA PHE A 18 0.98 -6.02 -8.51
C PHE A 18 -0.40 -5.67 -9.06
N LEU A 19 -1.08 -4.67 -8.48
CA LEU A 19 -2.40 -4.20 -8.93
C LEU A 19 -2.40 -3.89 -10.42
N LYS A 20 -1.40 -3.17 -10.90
CA LYS A 20 -1.28 -2.82 -12.33
C LYS A 20 -1.24 -4.05 -13.24
N LYS A 21 -0.48 -5.08 -12.85
CA LYS A 21 -0.42 -6.35 -13.59
C LYS A 21 -1.75 -7.11 -13.52
N TYR A 22 -2.35 -7.19 -12.34
CA TYR A 22 -3.63 -7.87 -12.11
C TYR A 22 -4.78 -7.20 -12.85
N ALA A 23 -4.89 -5.88 -12.77
CA ALA A 23 -5.87 -5.09 -13.52
C ALA A 23 -5.74 -5.28 -15.04
N THR A 24 -4.50 -5.25 -15.55
CA THR A 24 -4.22 -5.50 -16.97
C THR A 24 -4.69 -6.90 -17.40
N TYR A 25 -4.45 -7.92 -16.56
CA TYR A 25 -4.94 -9.27 -16.81
C TYR A 25 -6.48 -9.32 -16.87
N LEU A 26 -7.18 -8.73 -15.91
CA LEU A 26 -8.66 -8.71 -15.89
C LEU A 26 -9.26 -8.00 -17.10
N MET A 27 -8.72 -6.84 -17.48
CA MET A 27 -9.14 -6.12 -18.68
C MET A 27 -8.91 -6.93 -19.98
N LYS A 28 -7.81 -7.71 -20.04
CA LYS A 28 -7.52 -8.62 -21.14
C LYS A 28 -8.53 -9.76 -21.22
N LYS A 29 -9.05 -10.22 -20.08
CA LYS A 29 -10.14 -11.21 -19.99
C LYS A 29 -11.49 -10.63 -20.40
N GLY A 30 -11.58 -9.32 -20.55
CA GLY A 30 -12.79 -8.61 -20.98
C GLY A 30 -13.60 -8.00 -19.86
N GLU A 31 -13.12 -8.04 -18.60
CA GLU A 31 -13.79 -7.40 -17.47
C GLU A 31 -13.69 -5.87 -17.59
N HIS A 32 -14.78 -5.19 -17.22
CA HIS A 32 -14.82 -3.75 -16.96
C HIS A 32 -14.58 -3.56 -15.46
N ILE A 33 -13.50 -2.86 -15.12
CA ILE A 33 -13.05 -2.74 -13.76
C ILE A 33 -13.08 -1.31 -13.23
N GLY A 34 -13.28 -1.14 -11.93
CA GLY A 34 -13.00 0.09 -11.22
C GLY A 34 -11.82 -0.13 -10.27
N ILE A 35 -10.96 0.84 -10.13
CA ILE A 35 -9.86 0.83 -9.15
C ILE A 35 -10.10 1.96 -8.16
N ILE A 36 -10.03 1.67 -6.88
CA ILE A 36 -10.05 2.65 -5.80
C ILE A 36 -8.69 2.64 -5.10
N GLU A 37 -7.96 3.73 -5.26
CA GLU A 37 -6.82 4.07 -4.41
C GLU A 37 -7.33 4.71 -3.13
N ASN A 38 -7.15 4.03 -2.01
CA ASN A 38 -7.66 4.45 -0.70
C ASN A 38 -6.49 4.79 0.24
N ASP A 39 -6.02 6.03 0.17
CA ASP A 39 -4.90 6.52 0.99
C ASP A 39 -5.35 7.69 1.88
N PHE A 40 -4.91 7.68 3.14
CA PHE A 40 -5.14 8.77 4.09
C PHE A 40 -4.38 10.05 3.74
N GLY A 41 -3.40 9.98 2.84
CA GLY A 41 -2.60 11.10 2.41
C GLY A 41 -3.41 12.20 1.70
N ALA A 42 -2.98 13.46 1.84
CA ALA A 42 -3.60 14.60 1.17
C ALA A 42 -3.46 14.54 -0.36
N VAL A 43 -2.45 13.83 -0.86
CA VAL A 43 -2.18 13.60 -2.28
C VAL A 43 -1.83 12.14 -2.49
N ASN A 44 -2.49 11.49 -3.43
CA ASN A 44 -2.23 10.10 -3.75
C ASN A 44 -1.20 10.01 -4.90
N VAL A 45 0.02 9.65 -4.52
CA VAL A 45 1.14 9.43 -5.45
C VAL A 45 0.91 8.17 -6.29
N ASP A 46 0.34 7.12 -5.69
CA ASP A 46 0.15 5.82 -6.32
C ASP A 46 -0.88 5.90 -7.47
N MET A 47 -1.89 6.79 -7.36
CA MET A 47 -2.86 7.05 -8.43
C MET A 47 -2.23 7.48 -9.76
N MET A 48 -1.14 8.25 -9.69
CA MET A 48 -0.44 8.68 -10.92
C MET A 48 0.21 7.51 -11.65
N LEU A 49 0.60 6.46 -10.92
CA LEU A 49 1.18 5.24 -11.50
C LEU A 49 0.15 4.38 -12.23
N LEU A 50 -1.13 4.57 -11.93
CA LEU A 50 -2.24 3.83 -12.52
C LEU A 50 -2.92 4.56 -13.68
N LYS A 51 -2.58 5.83 -13.90
CA LYS A 51 -3.25 6.70 -14.90
C LYS A 51 -3.26 6.13 -16.32
N ASP A 52 -2.25 5.35 -16.68
CA ASP A 52 -2.16 4.67 -17.98
C ASP A 52 -3.14 3.50 -18.14
N LEU A 53 -3.79 3.04 -17.07
CA LEU A 53 -4.85 2.04 -17.11
C LEU A 53 -6.23 2.66 -17.41
N GLU A 54 -6.41 3.97 -17.16
CA GLU A 54 -7.69 4.66 -17.31
C GLU A 54 -8.15 4.64 -18.77
N GLY A 55 -9.40 4.25 -19.00
CA GLY A 55 -10.00 4.17 -20.31
C GLY A 55 -11.33 3.42 -20.32
N ASP A 56 -11.78 2.99 -21.48
CA ASP A 56 -13.11 2.38 -21.67
C ASP A 56 -13.38 1.15 -20.79
N LYS A 57 -12.34 0.47 -20.31
CA LYS A 57 -12.45 -0.74 -19.49
C LYS A 57 -12.00 -0.54 -18.03
N CYS A 58 -11.51 0.64 -17.68
CA CYS A 58 -11.00 0.90 -16.34
C CYS A 58 -11.36 2.31 -15.89
N GLU A 59 -12.16 2.39 -14.83
CA GLU A 59 -12.44 3.62 -14.10
C GLU A 59 -11.49 3.75 -12.92
N LEU A 60 -10.85 4.91 -12.76
CA LEU A 60 -9.98 5.18 -11.62
C LEU A 60 -10.66 6.14 -10.65
N GLU A 61 -10.68 5.77 -9.39
CA GLU A 61 -11.20 6.59 -8.32
C GLU A 61 -10.20 6.71 -7.17
N MET A 62 -10.22 7.86 -6.52
CA MET A 62 -9.32 8.16 -5.42
C MET A 62 -10.11 8.53 -4.17
N VAL A 63 -9.71 7.96 -3.04
CA VAL A 63 -10.08 8.42 -1.72
C VAL A 63 -8.82 8.95 -1.05
N SER A 64 -8.77 10.25 -0.84
CA SER A 64 -7.61 10.91 -0.22
C SER A 64 -8.07 11.92 0.83
N GLY A 65 -7.21 12.11 1.83
CA GLY A 65 -7.43 13.05 2.91
C GLY A 65 -8.70 12.75 3.70
N GLY A 66 -8.95 13.56 4.69
CA GLY A 66 -10.06 13.51 5.61
C GLY A 66 -9.66 14.34 6.82
N CYS A 67 -10.60 14.95 7.53
CA CYS A 67 -10.29 15.61 8.79
C CYS A 67 -10.10 14.59 9.92
N ASP A 68 -10.64 13.39 9.73
CA ASP A 68 -10.60 12.27 10.66
C ASP A 68 -10.94 10.96 9.94
N TYR A 69 -10.84 9.86 10.66
CA TYR A 69 -11.16 8.50 10.21
C TYR A 69 -12.60 8.37 9.66
N ASP A 70 -13.59 8.96 10.33
CA ASP A 70 -14.99 8.87 9.91
C ASP A 70 -15.23 9.56 8.58
N CYS A 71 -14.59 10.72 8.35
CA CYS A 71 -14.63 11.42 7.07
C CYS A 71 -14.05 10.56 5.95
N HIS A 72 -12.91 9.92 6.20
CA HIS A 72 -12.25 9.05 5.22
C HIS A 72 -13.13 7.85 4.86
N ARG A 73 -13.67 7.16 5.87
CA ARG A 73 -14.58 6.02 5.71
C ARG A 73 -15.83 6.39 4.88
N ARG A 74 -16.44 7.57 5.14
CA ARG A 74 -17.60 8.07 4.37
C ARG A 74 -17.24 8.33 2.92
N ARG A 75 -16.06 8.90 2.64
CA ARG A 75 -15.59 9.11 1.27
C ARG A 75 -15.41 7.79 0.54
N PHE A 76 -14.77 6.82 1.18
CA PHE A 76 -14.59 5.47 0.63
C PHE A 76 -15.94 4.83 0.30
N LYS A 77 -16.91 4.85 1.23
CA LYS A 77 -18.27 4.37 0.99
C LYS A 77 -18.95 5.09 -0.18
N THR A 78 -18.79 6.40 -0.28
CA THR A 78 -19.38 7.19 -1.39
C THR A 78 -18.80 6.79 -2.74
N LYS A 79 -17.49 6.53 -2.84
CA LYS A 79 -16.85 6.07 -4.07
C LYS A 79 -17.32 4.67 -4.46
N LEU A 80 -17.44 3.76 -3.51
CA LEU A 80 -18.02 2.43 -3.75
C LEU A 80 -19.47 2.54 -4.26
N ILE A 81 -20.28 3.43 -3.69
CA ILE A 81 -21.65 3.66 -4.18
C ILE A 81 -21.64 4.12 -5.64
N ALA A 82 -20.79 5.07 -5.99
CA ALA A 82 -20.67 5.58 -7.36
C ALA A 82 -20.26 4.47 -8.34
N LEU A 83 -19.21 3.73 -8.04
CA LEU A 83 -18.74 2.62 -8.89
C LEU A 83 -19.74 1.47 -8.97
N GLY A 84 -20.50 1.20 -7.90
CA GLY A 84 -21.56 0.19 -7.92
C GLY A 84 -22.70 0.50 -8.90
N MET A 85 -22.84 1.77 -9.30
CA MET A 85 -23.83 2.23 -10.29
C MET A 85 -23.28 2.32 -11.71
N SER A 86 -21.97 2.20 -11.93
CA SER A 86 -21.31 2.33 -13.23
C SER A 86 -21.42 1.07 -14.10
N GLY A 87 -21.96 -0.02 -13.61
CA GLY A 87 -22.13 -1.28 -14.38
C GLY A 87 -20.84 -2.06 -14.58
N LEU A 88 -19.90 -1.93 -13.64
CA LEU A 88 -18.63 -2.66 -13.63
C LEU A 88 -18.82 -4.15 -13.26
N ASP A 89 -17.90 -4.98 -13.75
CA ASP A 89 -17.83 -6.39 -13.39
C ASP A 89 -17.11 -6.57 -12.04
N ARG A 90 -16.10 -5.73 -11.79
CA ARG A 90 -15.25 -5.81 -10.61
C ARG A 90 -14.74 -4.44 -10.16
N VAL A 91 -14.57 -4.29 -8.86
CA VAL A 91 -13.84 -3.17 -8.23
C VAL A 91 -12.63 -3.71 -7.50
N ILE A 92 -11.47 -3.10 -7.70
CA ILE A 92 -10.24 -3.41 -6.99
C ILE A 92 -9.95 -2.26 -6.03
N VAL A 93 -9.75 -2.57 -4.76
CA VAL A 93 -9.39 -1.59 -3.74
C VAL A 93 -7.94 -1.81 -3.34
N GLU A 94 -7.11 -0.77 -3.48
CA GLU A 94 -5.78 -0.72 -2.91
C GLU A 94 -5.75 0.30 -1.77
N PRO A 95 -5.74 -0.14 -0.51
CA PRO A 95 -5.59 0.77 0.61
C PRO A 95 -4.12 1.08 0.92
N SER A 96 -3.91 2.10 1.75
CA SER A 96 -2.62 2.38 2.38
C SER A 96 -2.00 1.14 3.03
N GLY A 97 -0.67 1.07 3.08
CA GLY A 97 0.04 -0.04 3.72
C GLY A 97 -0.16 -0.19 5.23
N ILE A 98 -0.79 0.81 5.86
CA ILE A 98 -1.17 0.80 7.28
C ILE A 98 -2.67 0.56 7.50
N TYR A 99 -3.37 0.04 6.49
CA TYR A 99 -4.80 -0.22 6.52
C TYR A 99 -5.13 -1.50 7.27
N ASP A 100 -6.14 -1.43 8.13
CA ASP A 100 -6.71 -2.60 8.82
C ASP A 100 -7.80 -3.23 7.95
N VAL A 101 -7.61 -4.49 7.60
CA VAL A 101 -8.51 -5.20 6.66
C VAL A 101 -9.94 -5.34 7.19
N GLU A 102 -10.14 -5.35 8.50
CA GLU A 102 -11.46 -5.39 9.11
C GLU A 102 -12.34 -4.21 8.66
N GLU A 103 -11.75 -3.03 8.45
CA GLU A 103 -12.47 -1.83 7.97
C GLU A 103 -13.07 -2.02 6.57
N PHE A 104 -12.41 -2.79 5.72
CA PHE A 104 -12.93 -3.12 4.38
C PHE A 104 -14.20 -3.95 4.47
N PHE A 105 -14.21 -4.97 5.31
CA PHE A 105 -15.38 -5.81 5.53
C PHE A 105 -16.53 -5.01 6.15
N ASP A 106 -16.24 -4.20 7.16
CA ASP A 106 -17.23 -3.37 7.85
C ASP A 106 -17.97 -2.44 6.90
N VAL A 107 -17.25 -1.78 5.98
CA VAL A 107 -17.87 -0.88 5.00
C VAL A 107 -18.74 -1.65 4.01
N LEU A 108 -18.32 -2.82 3.56
CA LEU A 108 -19.05 -3.60 2.55
C LEU A 108 -20.29 -4.29 3.11
N TYR A 109 -20.34 -4.56 4.41
CA TYR A 109 -21.53 -5.10 5.07
C TYR A 109 -22.58 -4.04 5.42
N GLU A 110 -22.28 -2.75 5.22
CA GLU A 110 -23.26 -1.68 5.39
C GLU A 110 -24.18 -1.52 4.18
N GLU A 111 -25.46 -1.19 4.43
CA GLU A 111 -26.38 -0.79 3.35
C GLU A 111 -25.92 0.52 2.66
N PRO A 112 -26.03 0.62 1.34
CA PRO A 112 -26.59 -0.34 0.38
C PRO A 112 -25.54 -1.28 -0.22
N LEU A 113 -24.27 -1.23 0.20
CA LEU A 113 -23.16 -1.95 -0.42
C LEU A 113 -23.30 -3.46 -0.29
N ASP A 114 -23.85 -3.95 0.82
CA ASP A 114 -24.15 -5.36 1.08
C ASP A 114 -25.05 -6.01 0.01
N LYS A 115 -25.85 -5.18 -0.69
CA LYS A 115 -26.76 -5.61 -1.75
C LYS A 115 -26.16 -5.50 -3.15
N TRP A 116 -25.13 -4.68 -3.30
CA TRP A 116 -24.54 -4.36 -4.61
C TRP A 116 -23.24 -5.09 -4.87
N TYR A 117 -22.49 -5.37 -3.80
CA TYR A 117 -21.18 -5.97 -3.87
C TYR A 117 -21.15 -7.41 -3.34
N THR A 118 -20.24 -8.18 -3.91
CA THR A 118 -19.82 -9.47 -3.36
C THR A 118 -18.32 -9.43 -3.20
N ILE A 119 -17.81 -9.71 -2.00
CA ILE A 119 -16.37 -9.79 -1.78
C ILE A 119 -15.82 -10.95 -2.62
N GLY A 120 -14.87 -10.64 -3.47
CA GLY A 120 -14.19 -11.58 -4.35
C GLY A 120 -12.94 -12.14 -3.69
N ASN A 121 -11.85 -11.40 -3.75
CA ASN A 121 -10.56 -11.86 -3.25
C ASN A 121 -9.96 -10.86 -2.25
N VAL A 122 -9.25 -11.38 -1.25
CA VAL A 122 -8.33 -10.63 -0.40
C VAL A 122 -6.92 -11.11 -0.73
N ILE A 123 -6.13 -10.25 -1.37
CA ILE A 123 -4.79 -10.55 -1.84
C ILE A 123 -3.81 -9.71 -1.03
N THR A 124 -2.93 -10.36 -0.29
CA THR A 124 -1.92 -9.66 0.51
C THR A 124 -0.56 -9.76 -0.15
N ILE A 125 0.07 -8.61 -0.37
CA ILE A 125 1.42 -8.53 -0.94
C ILE A 125 2.42 -8.44 0.19
N VAL A 126 3.37 -9.37 0.23
CA VAL A 126 4.40 -9.47 1.26
C VAL A 126 5.78 -9.29 0.63
N ASP A 127 6.59 -8.39 1.18
CA ASP A 127 7.97 -8.22 0.74
C ASP A 127 8.83 -9.42 1.16
N ALA A 128 9.59 -10.01 0.23
CA ALA A 128 10.52 -11.11 0.54
C ALA A 128 11.63 -10.70 1.53
N GLY A 129 11.94 -9.41 1.60
CA GLY A 129 12.88 -8.79 2.54
C GLY A 129 12.21 -8.14 3.74
N LEU A 130 11.10 -8.69 4.22
CA LEU A 130 10.41 -8.13 5.40
C LEU A 130 11.38 -7.98 6.58
N GLU A 131 11.37 -6.78 7.19
CA GLU A 131 12.18 -6.48 8.38
C GLU A 131 11.86 -7.43 9.54
N ASP A 132 12.90 -7.86 10.29
CA ASP A 132 12.73 -8.78 11.42
C ASP A 132 12.17 -8.09 12.66
N ASP A 133 12.51 -6.82 12.85
CA ASP A 133 12.20 -6.04 14.05
C ASP A 133 11.05 -5.04 13.78
N LEU A 134 9.88 -5.55 13.45
CA LEU A 134 8.69 -4.70 13.33
C LEU A 134 8.21 -4.27 14.73
N SER A 135 7.68 -3.05 14.83
CA SER A 135 6.98 -2.62 16.04
C SER A 135 5.74 -3.49 16.30
N TYR A 136 5.25 -3.50 17.55
CA TYR A 136 4.05 -4.24 17.89
C TYR A 136 2.83 -3.83 17.05
N GLN A 137 2.74 -2.54 16.70
CA GLN A 137 1.69 -1.98 15.84
C GLN A 137 1.84 -2.47 14.39
N SER A 138 3.06 -2.45 13.86
CA SER A 138 3.37 -2.96 12.53
C SER A 138 3.13 -4.46 12.41
N GLU A 139 3.47 -5.23 13.45
CA GLU A 139 3.17 -6.67 13.54
C GLU A 139 1.65 -6.95 13.51
N TYR A 140 0.86 -6.12 14.22
CA TYR A 140 -0.59 -6.24 14.18
C TYR A 140 -1.14 -5.97 12.78
N LEU A 141 -0.69 -4.90 12.12
CA LEU A 141 -1.15 -4.58 10.77
C LEU A 141 -0.80 -5.68 9.78
N LEU A 142 0.42 -6.22 9.86
CA LEU A 142 0.85 -7.36 9.05
C LEU A 142 -0.06 -8.57 9.30
N ALA A 143 -0.33 -8.90 10.55
CA ALA A 143 -1.21 -10.01 10.91
C ALA A 143 -2.66 -9.79 10.44
N SER A 144 -3.21 -8.58 10.60
CA SER A 144 -4.55 -8.19 10.12
C SER A 144 -4.66 -8.35 8.58
N GLN A 145 -3.64 -7.92 7.84
CA GLN A 145 -3.60 -8.02 6.39
C GLN A 145 -3.50 -9.47 5.88
N LEU A 146 -2.97 -10.37 6.70
CA LEU A 146 -2.77 -11.79 6.37
C LEU A 146 -3.88 -12.70 6.88
N ALA A 147 -4.57 -12.29 7.96
CA ALA A 147 -5.56 -13.14 8.62
C ALA A 147 -6.65 -13.62 7.65
N ASP A 148 -7.14 -12.74 6.80
CA ASP A 148 -8.29 -13.05 5.93
C ASP A 148 -7.92 -13.26 4.45
N CYS A 149 -6.63 -13.20 4.09
CA CYS A 149 -6.23 -13.31 2.69
C CYS A 149 -6.55 -14.67 2.07
N GLY A 150 -7.02 -14.66 0.82
CA GLY A 150 -7.11 -15.87 -0.01
C GLY A 150 -5.79 -16.22 -0.68
N ALA A 151 -4.97 -15.21 -0.95
CA ALA A 151 -3.62 -15.35 -1.49
C ALA A 151 -2.64 -14.38 -0.81
N ALA A 152 -1.48 -14.88 -0.41
CA ALA A 152 -0.34 -14.08 0.05
C ALA A 152 0.76 -14.16 -1.02
N VAL A 153 0.95 -13.08 -1.76
CA VAL A 153 1.90 -13.02 -2.88
C VAL A 153 3.21 -12.42 -2.41
N VAL A 154 4.28 -13.22 -2.42
CA VAL A 154 5.62 -12.76 -2.03
C VAL A 154 6.23 -11.98 -3.17
N SER A 155 6.53 -10.72 -2.93
CA SER A 155 7.14 -9.78 -3.88
C SER A 155 8.66 -9.78 -3.80
N LYS A 156 9.32 -9.18 -4.78
CA LYS A 156 10.78 -8.97 -4.82
C LYS A 156 11.60 -10.25 -4.68
N VAL A 157 11.03 -11.40 -5.00
CA VAL A 157 11.66 -12.74 -4.87
C VAL A 157 13.03 -12.80 -5.55
N ALA A 158 13.19 -12.17 -6.72
CA ALA A 158 14.44 -12.16 -7.48
C ALA A 158 15.59 -11.40 -6.78
N ALA A 159 15.27 -10.52 -5.83
CA ALA A 159 16.27 -9.72 -5.10
C ALA A 159 16.75 -10.37 -3.79
N HIS A 160 16.10 -11.45 -3.36
CA HIS A 160 16.35 -12.06 -2.05
C HIS A 160 16.75 -13.52 -2.18
N SER A 161 17.50 -14.00 -1.19
CA SER A 161 17.89 -15.42 -1.10
C SER A 161 16.71 -16.28 -0.65
N LYS A 162 16.81 -17.59 -0.90
CA LYS A 162 15.83 -18.53 -0.38
C LYS A 162 15.70 -18.46 1.15
N TYR A 163 16.83 -18.22 1.83
CA TYR A 163 16.84 -18.07 3.29
C TYR A 163 16.00 -16.87 3.74
N ASP A 164 16.11 -15.71 3.07
CA ASP A 164 15.31 -14.52 3.40
C ASP A 164 13.82 -14.77 3.18
N ILE A 165 13.47 -15.45 2.08
CA ILE A 165 12.09 -15.83 1.78
C ILE A 165 11.52 -16.77 2.84
N ASP A 166 12.25 -17.82 3.20
CA ASP A 166 11.83 -18.79 4.22
C ASP A 166 11.66 -18.08 5.59
N ARG A 167 12.59 -17.18 5.95
CA ARG A 167 12.50 -16.34 7.15
C ARG A 167 11.25 -15.45 7.14
N THR A 168 10.95 -14.79 6.04
CA THR A 168 9.72 -13.98 5.88
C THR A 168 8.47 -14.83 6.07
N ILE A 169 8.43 -16.05 5.52
CA ILE A 169 7.29 -16.97 5.68
C ILE A 169 7.11 -17.38 7.15
N ASP A 170 8.20 -17.63 7.86
CA ASP A 170 8.14 -17.93 9.29
C ASP A 170 7.67 -16.70 10.08
N HIS A 171 8.17 -15.49 9.74
CA HIS A 171 7.78 -14.24 10.37
C HIS A 171 6.27 -14.00 10.23
N ILE A 172 5.69 -14.04 9.03
CA ILE A 172 4.26 -13.80 8.85
C ILE A 172 3.37 -14.79 9.61
N ASN A 173 3.78 -16.05 9.73
CA ASN A 173 3.06 -17.03 10.54
C ASN A 173 3.22 -16.79 12.06
N ASN A 174 4.37 -16.26 12.49
CA ASN A 174 4.61 -15.86 13.88
C ASN A 174 3.76 -14.62 14.23
N SER A 175 3.67 -13.62 13.34
CA SER A 175 2.81 -12.45 13.52
C SER A 175 1.35 -12.84 13.72
N LEU A 176 0.81 -13.75 12.89
CA LEU A 176 -0.54 -14.29 13.09
C LEU A 176 -0.71 -14.92 14.48
N SER A 177 0.27 -15.71 14.91
CA SER A 177 0.24 -16.38 16.21
C SER A 177 0.34 -15.40 17.38
N MET A 178 1.12 -14.31 17.24
CA MET A 178 1.28 -13.25 18.24
C MET A 178 -0.07 -12.61 18.59
N PHE A 179 -0.94 -12.43 17.62
CA PHE A 179 -2.29 -11.89 17.81
C PHE A 179 -3.38 -12.96 17.93
N SER A 180 -3.01 -14.14 18.43
CA SER A 180 -3.94 -15.24 18.72
C SER A 180 -4.71 -15.78 17.50
N CYS A 181 -4.31 -15.45 16.30
CA CYS A 181 -4.88 -16.04 15.09
C CYS A 181 -4.45 -17.51 14.97
N LYS A 182 -5.44 -18.40 14.84
CA LYS A 182 -5.18 -19.84 14.70
C LYS A 182 -4.81 -20.26 13.29
N ARG A 183 -4.87 -19.32 12.35
CA ARG A 183 -4.51 -19.56 10.96
C ARG A 183 -3.00 -19.78 10.82
N LYS A 184 -2.65 -20.71 9.95
CA LYS A 184 -1.30 -20.89 9.46
C LYS A 184 -1.33 -20.88 7.93
N LEU A 185 -0.65 -19.92 7.35
CA LEU A 185 -0.51 -19.80 5.90
C LEU A 185 0.45 -20.86 5.37
N GLY A 186 0.11 -21.44 4.24
CA GLY A 186 0.90 -22.46 3.56
C GLY A 186 0.61 -22.47 2.06
N ARG A 187 -0.51 -23.05 1.63
CA ARG A 187 -0.87 -23.17 0.21
C ARG A 187 -1.27 -21.84 -0.42
N GLU A 188 -1.70 -20.90 0.39
CA GLU A 188 -2.08 -19.55 -0.01
C GLU A 188 -0.86 -18.68 -0.35
N ILE A 189 0.35 -19.10 0.06
CA ILE A 189 1.58 -18.36 -0.20
C ILE A 189 2.06 -18.66 -1.62
N ILE A 190 2.18 -17.60 -2.41
CA ILE A 190 2.67 -17.66 -3.80
C ILE A 190 4.06 -17.03 -3.83
N ILE A 191 5.07 -17.88 -4.08
CA ILE A 191 6.48 -17.47 -4.16
C ILE A 191 6.90 -17.58 -5.63
N LYS A 192 6.76 -16.46 -6.36
CA LYS A 192 7.12 -16.42 -7.78
C LYS A 192 7.49 -15.00 -8.17
N ASP A 193 8.55 -14.86 -8.95
CA ASP A 193 8.90 -13.57 -9.54
C ASP A 193 7.77 -13.06 -10.45
N TRP A 194 7.36 -11.82 -10.29
CA TRP A 194 6.27 -11.23 -11.05
C TRP A 194 6.51 -11.15 -12.55
N GLU A 195 7.78 -11.09 -12.96
CA GLU A 195 8.13 -11.14 -14.39
C GLU A 195 7.87 -12.53 -15.00
N GLN A 196 7.71 -13.55 -14.15
CA GLN A 196 7.41 -14.92 -14.55
C GLN A 196 5.94 -15.29 -14.40
N PHE A 197 5.08 -14.34 -13.94
CA PHE A 197 3.65 -14.60 -13.80
C PHE A 197 3.02 -14.82 -15.17
N THR A 198 2.21 -15.86 -15.26
CA THR A 198 1.42 -16.23 -16.44
C THR A 198 -0.04 -15.83 -16.25
N ASP A 199 -0.84 -15.90 -17.31
CA ASP A 199 -2.29 -15.72 -17.21
C ASP A 199 -2.94 -16.76 -16.27
N GLU A 200 -2.38 -17.99 -16.16
CA GLU A 200 -2.85 -19.03 -15.23
C GLU A 200 -2.58 -18.68 -13.76
N ASP A 201 -1.45 -18.05 -13.47
CA ASP A 201 -1.16 -17.55 -12.11
C ASP A 201 -2.20 -16.50 -11.68
N PHE A 202 -2.46 -15.52 -12.55
CA PHE A 202 -3.49 -14.51 -12.27
C PHE A 202 -4.90 -15.09 -12.23
N GLU A 203 -5.21 -16.09 -13.05
CA GLU A 203 -6.48 -16.81 -12.99
C GLU A 203 -6.66 -17.47 -11.62
N SER A 204 -5.63 -18.17 -11.15
CA SER A 204 -5.64 -18.79 -9.81
C SER A 204 -5.85 -17.76 -8.71
N ILE A 205 -5.14 -16.63 -8.77
CA ILE A 205 -5.26 -15.53 -7.79
C ILE A 205 -6.67 -14.90 -7.85
N SER A 206 -7.24 -14.72 -9.04
CA SER A 206 -8.57 -14.13 -9.23
C SER A 206 -9.72 -14.99 -8.68
N HIS A 207 -9.40 -16.21 -8.27
CA HIS A 207 -10.29 -17.18 -7.63
C HIS A 207 -9.81 -17.63 -6.24
N SER A 208 -8.87 -16.92 -5.64
CA SER A 208 -8.33 -17.28 -4.33
C SER A 208 -9.32 -17.07 -3.18
N GLY A 209 -10.30 -16.17 -3.39
CA GLY A 209 -11.32 -15.87 -2.39
C GLY A 209 -10.74 -15.16 -1.16
N TYR A 210 -11.33 -15.47 -0.02
CA TYR A 210 -10.89 -15.03 1.30
C TYR A 210 -11.41 -16.00 2.36
N SER A 211 -10.90 -15.89 3.58
CA SER A 211 -11.42 -16.63 4.75
C SER A 211 -11.40 -15.72 5.96
N ILE A 212 -12.38 -15.83 6.84
CA ILE A 212 -12.48 -14.98 8.03
C ILE A 212 -11.88 -15.72 9.22
N TRP A 213 -10.91 -15.06 9.88
CA TRP A 213 -10.25 -15.57 11.06
C TRP A 213 -10.22 -14.52 12.16
N ASP A 214 -10.53 -14.96 13.37
CA ASP A 214 -10.41 -14.08 14.54
C ASP A 214 -8.94 -13.71 14.79
N ILE A 215 -8.73 -12.43 15.02
CA ILE A 215 -7.44 -11.85 15.42
C ILE A 215 -7.65 -10.97 16.65
N ALA A 216 -6.77 -11.09 17.65
CA ALA A 216 -6.85 -10.24 18.84
C ALA A 216 -6.42 -8.81 18.49
N LYS A 217 -7.37 -7.88 18.50
CA LYS A 217 -7.13 -6.47 18.19
C LYS A 217 -6.55 -5.74 19.39
N PRO A 218 -5.31 -5.25 19.32
CA PRO A 218 -4.76 -4.40 20.36
C PRO A 218 -5.42 -3.01 20.35
N LEU A 219 -5.27 -2.29 21.46
CA LEU A 219 -5.64 -0.88 21.53
C LEU A 219 -4.57 -0.07 20.77
N ILE A 220 -4.72 0.05 19.47
CA ILE A 220 -3.86 0.87 18.60
C ILE A 220 -4.56 2.18 18.31
N ASP A 221 -3.88 3.28 18.55
CA ASP A 221 -4.30 4.61 18.12
C ASP A 221 -3.56 4.94 16.81
N LYS A 222 -4.14 4.50 15.67
CA LYS A 222 -3.51 4.63 14.34
C LYS A 222 -3.12 6.08 14.01
N GLU A 223 -3.87 7.06 14.53
CA GLU A 223 -3.57 8.49 14.30
C GLU A 223 -2.34 8.97 15.07
N LYS A 224 -1.90 8.22 16.09
CA LYS A 224 -0.71 8.54 16.89
C LYS A 224 0.47 7.61 16.62
N ASP A 225 0.20 6.39 16.21
CA ASP A 225 1.23 5.37 16.03
C ASP A 225 1.88 5.45 14.64
N PHE A 226 1.12 5.87 13.61
CA PHE A 226 1.62 6.07 12.26
C PHE A 226 1.38 7.49 11.78
N ASP A 227 2.42 8.13 11.30
CA ASP A 227 2.41 9.50 10.80
C ASP A 227 2.80 9.59 9.33
N SER A 228 2.30 10.65 8.68
CA SER A 228 2.75 11.05 7.35
C SER A 228 3.06 12.54 7.32
N VAL A 229 4.26 12.90 6.95
CA VAL A 229 4.69 14.29 6.79
C VAL A 229 4.78 14.64 5.30
N PHE A 230 4.13 15.73 4.91
CA PHE A 230 3.99 16.15 3.52
C PHE A 230 4.85 17.39 3.24
N TYR A 231 5.63 17.35 2.16
CA TYR A 231 6.41 18.46 1.63
C TYR A 231 5.92 18.79 0.23
N MET A 232 5.05 19.82 0.13
CA MET A 232 4.40 20.22 -1.11
C MET A 232 5.07 21.48 -1.66
N ASN A 233 5.24 21.54 -2.99
CA ASN A 233 5.81 22.68 -3.70
C ASN A 233 7.21 23.07 -3.22
N VAL A 234 7.98 22.09 -2.75
CA VAL A 234 9.38 22.26 -2.34
C VAL A 234 10.28 21.79 -3.48
N LYS A 235 11.18 22.64 -3.92
CA LYS A 235 12.14 22.28 -4.97
C LYS A 235 13.26 21.43 -4.41
N PHE A 236 13.43 20.27 -4.98
CA PHE A 236 14.54 19.36 -4.71
C PHE A 236 15.29 19.08 -6.01
N THR A 237 16.61 18.92 -5.91
CA THR A 237 17.36 18.24 -6.97
C THR A 237 17.40 16.74 -6.67
N SER A 238 17.40 15.90 -7.70
CA SER A 238 17.46 14.43 -7.50
C SER A 238 18.64 14.00 -6.65
N GLU A 239 19.81 14.61 -6.84
CA GLU A 239 21.03 14.31 -6.07
C GLU A 239 20.93 14.80 -4.61
N GLY A 240 20.40 16.01 -4.39
CA GLY A 240 20.21 16.57 -3.06
C GLY A 240 19.22 15.73 -2.26
N LEU A 241 18.07 15.41 -2.86
CA LEU A 241 17.05 14.60 -2.22
C LEU A 241 17.55 13.18 -1.88
N LYS A 242 18.33 12.55 -2.77
CA LYS A 242 18.91 11.24 -2.50
C LYS A 242 19.79 11.25 -1.25
N LYS A 243 20.66 12.29 -1.13
CA LYS A 243 21.51 12.46 0.06
C LYS A 243 20.67 12.69 1.34
N SER A 244 19.58 13.47 1.24
CA SER A 244 18.68 13.70 2.38
C SER A 244 17.96 12.42 2.77
N ILE A 245 17.47 11.63 1.83
CA ILE A 245 16.82 10.34 2.07
C ILE A 245 17.78 9.38 2.79
N ASP A 246 19.01 9.24 2.30
CA ASP A 246 20.03 8.39 2.94
C ASP A 246 20.32 8.83 4.39
N ARG A 247 20.35 10.14 4.66
CA ARG A 247 20.52 10.67 6.02
C ARG A 247 19.31 10.40 6.90
N ILE A 248 18.09 10.57 6.39
CA ILE A 248 16.84 10.36 7.13
C ILE A 248 16.75 8.92 7.61
N PHE A 249 17.00 7.94 6.74
CA PHE A 249 16.93 6.52 7.13
C PHE A 249 18.03 6.09 8.12
N ASN A 250 19.10 6.87 8.25
CA ASN A 250 20.21 6.61 9.19
C ASN A 250 20.18 7.48 10.44
N ASP A 251 19.16 8.34 10.59
CA ASP A 251 19.06 9.26 11.73
C ASP A 251 17.84 8.90 12.60
N GLU A 252 18.09 8.20 13.70
CA GLU A 252 17.05 7.79 14.67
C GLU A 252 16.25 8.97 15.23
N ALA A 253 16.80 10.20 15.21
CA ALA A 253 16.08 11.39 15.64
C ALA A 253 14.93 11.79 14.70
N CYS A 254 14.84 11.21 13.50
CA CYS A 254 13.72 11.40 12.57
C CYS A 254 12.47 10.61 12.96
N GLY A 255 12.56 9.68 13.89
CA GLY A 255 11.58 8.65 14.17
C GLY A 255 11.85 7.40 13.33
N ASP A 256 10.96 6.42 13.38
CA ASP A 256 11.08 5.20 12.58
C ASP A 256 10.47 5.38 11.19
N VAL A 257 11.26 5.95 10.28
CA VAL A 257 10.85 6.19 8.90
C VAL A 257 10.80 4.87 8.13
N LYS A 258 9.61 4.50 7.66
CA LYS A 258 9.37 3.26 6.90
C LYS A 258 9.44 3.49 5.39
N ARG A 259 8.93 4.61 4.88
CA ARG A 259 8.87 4.88 3.44
C ARG A 259 8.95 6.39 3.15
N ILE A 260 9.64 6.74 2.06
CA ILE A 260 9.59 8.07 1.46
C ILE A 260 9.16 7.91 0.01
N LYS A 261 8.06 8.56 -0.37
CA LYS A 261 7.53 8.52 -1.74
C LYS A 261 7.18 9.91 -2.24
N GLY A 262 7.16 10.10 -3.55
CA GLY A 262 6.72 11.37 -4.13
C GLY A 262 7.25 11.62 -5.53
N PHE A 263 7.13 12.87 -5.93
CA PHE A 263 7.61 13.35 -7.21
C PHE A 263 8.35 14.66 -7.04
N ILE A 264 9.41 14.81 -7.78
CA ILE A 264 10.14 16.08 -7.92
C ILE A 264 10.21 16.48 -9.39
N LYS A 265 10.40 17.76 -9.62
CA LYS A 265 10.66 18.30 -10.93
C LYS A 265 12.12 18.76 -11.02
N ASN A 266 12.87 18.18 -11.96
CA ASN A 266 14.24 18.60 -12.24
C ASN A 266 14.27 19.98 -12.93
N ASP A 267 15.43 20.60 -12.93
CA ASP A 267 15.66 21.92 -13.57
C ASP A 267 15.39 21.91 -15.08
N ASP A 268 15.52 20.76 -15.73
CA ASP A 268 15.19 20.56 -17.17
C ASP A 268 13.69 20.39 -17.44
N GLY A 269 12.87 20.42 -16.39
CA GLY A 269 11.41 20.28 -16.45
C GLY A 269 10.89 18.84 -16.44
N THR A 270 11.76 17.84 -16.41
CA THR A 270 11.38 16.44 -16.29
C THR A 270 10.92 16.11 -14.88
N TYR A 271 9.94 15.23 -14.75
CA TYR A 271 9.52 14.72 -13.45
C TYR A 271 10.21 13.41 -13.11
N VAL A 272 10.46 13.19 -11.84
CA VAL A 272 11.05 11.96 -11.32
C VAL A 272 10.19 11.47 -10.16
N GLU A 273 9.73 10.24 -10.27
CA GLU A 273 9.12 9.49 -9.15
C GLU A 273 10.21 9.03 -8.20
N ILE A 274 9.93 9.18 -6.90
CA ILE A 274 10.76 8.69 -5.81
C ILE A 274 9.98 7.65 -5.02
N ASN A 275 10.61 6.53 -4.79
CA ASN A 275 10.13 5.50 -3.89
C ASN A 275 11.31 4.91 -3.14
N ALA A 276 11.40 5.21 -1.85
CA ALA A 276 12.52 4.84 -1.01
C ALA A 276 12.05 4.13 0.26
N THR A 277 12.75 3.07 0.59
CA THR A 277 12.72 2.35 1.85
C THR A 277 14.13 2.33 2.43
N ARG A 278 14.31 1.81 3.64
CA ARG A 278 15.64 1.66 4.26
C ARG A 278 16.60 0.83 3.39
N GLU A 279 16.08 -0.13 2.64
CA GLU A 279 16.88 -1.03 1.81
C GLU A 279 17.24 -0.43 0.44
N LYS A 280 16.34 0.36 -0.13
CA LYS A 280 16.48 0.81 -1.52
C LYS A 280 15.80 2.13 -1.79
N SER A 281 16.50 3.01 -2.50
CA SER A 281 15.95 4.23 -3.07
C SER A 281 15.88 4.11 -4.59
N VAL A 282 14.69 4.30 -5.15
CA VAL A 282 14.40 4.23 -6.59
C VAL A 282 13.97 5.60 -7.08
N PHE A 283 14.58 6.05 -8.18
CA PHE A 283 14.29 7.30 -8.86
C PHE A 283 14.00 6.99 -10.31
N VAL A 284 12.76 7.18 -10.77
CA VAL A 284 12.32 6.83 -12.13
C VAL A 284 11.79 8.07 -12.85
N PRO A 285 12.32 8.41 -14.05
CA PRO A 285 11.73 9.48 -14.86
C PRO A 285 10.28 9.14 -15.23
N ILE A 286 9.40 10.14 -15.14
CA ILE A 286 7.99 10.04 -15.54
C ILE A 286 7.58 11.22 -16.39
N ALA A 287 6.47 11.07 -17.14
CA ALA A 287 6.02 12.07 -18.09
C ALA A 287 5.39 13.30 -17.42
N ASP A 288 4.74 13.13 -16.27
CA ASP A 288 4.03 14.17 -15.54
C ASP A 288 4.03 13.87 -14.05
N GLY A 289 3.88 14.87 -13.18
CA GLY A 289 3.90 14.72 -11.74
C GLY A 289 3.50 16.00 -11.03
N GLN A 290 3.31 15.89 -9.70
CA GLN A 290 3.13 17.01 -8.80
C GLN A 290 4.30 17.05 -7.82
N GLU A 291 4.91 18.23 -7.60
CA GLU A 291 6.03 18.36 -6.66
C GLU A 291 5.54 18.10 -5.23
N ILE A 292 5.77 16.88 -4.75
CA ILE A 292 5.42 16.43 -3.40
C ILE A 292 6.36 15.32 -2.95
N ILE A 293 6.79 15.39 -1.70
CA ILE A 293 7.46 14.32 -0.97
C ILE A 293 6.63 13.97 0.26
N ILE A 294 6.42 12.69 0.47
CA ILE A 294 5.69 12.14 1.61
C ILE A 294 6.63 11.23 2.39
N VAL A 295 6.83 11.52 3.66
CA VAL A 295 7.57 10.68 4.60
C VAL A 295 6.55 9.95 5.47
N ILE A 296 6.61 8.63 5.51
CA ILE A 296 5.67 7.76 6.23
C ILE A 296 6.47 6.93 7.24
N GLY A 297 5.98 6.85 8.47
CA GLY A 297 6.65 6.10 9.53
C GLY A 297 5.95 6.20 10.88
N GLU A 298 6.63 5.73 11.92
CA GLU A 298 6.16 5.74 13.28
C GLU A 298 6.91 6.83 14.08
N HIS A 299 6.17 7.58 14.92
CA HIS A 299 6.73 8.61 15.80
C HIS A 299 7.62 9.62 15.07
N LEU A 300 7.20 10.08 13.89
CA LEU A 300 7.99 10.99 13.06
C LEU A 300 8.28 12.31 13.75
N ASN A 301 9.53 12.73 13.73
CA ASN A 301 9.95 14.04 14.19
C ASN A 301 10.00 15.04 13.03
N LYS A 302 8.90 15.79 12.88
CA LYS A 302 8.77 16.76 11.78
C LYS A 302 9.89 17.81 11.77
N GLU A 303 10.31 18.33 12.94
CA GLU A 303 11.36 19.34 13.02
C GLU A 303 12.70 18.80 12.50
N ARG A 304 13.02 17.55 12.84
CA ARG A 304 14.23 16.89 12.38
C ARG A 304 14.18 16.59 10.87
N LEU A 305 13.03 16.14 10.39
CA LEU A 305 12.79 15.93 8.95
C LEU A 305 12.90 17.24 8.18
N ASP A 306 12.33 18.34 8.69
CA ASP A 306 12.42 19.68 8.09
C ASP A 306 13.89 20.13 7.95
N CYS A 307 14.73 19.86 8.96
CA CYS A 307 16.15 20.15 8.88
C CYS A 307 16.83 19.43 7.72
N LEU A 308 16.55 18.14 7.57
CA LEU A 308 17.25 17.29 6.61
C LEU A 308 16.73 17.47 5.18
N LEU A 309 15.46 17.83 5.02
CA LEU A 309 14.83 18.02 3.70
C LEU A 309 14.90 19.48 3.22
N LEU A 310 14.75 20.45 4.13
CA LEU A 310 14.63 21.86 3.75
C LEU A 310 15.91 22.68 3.98
N ASP A 311 17.04 22.03 4.32
CA ASP A 311 18.31 22.69 4.69
C ASP A 311 18.14 23.83 5.71
N ARG A 312 17.17 23.67 6.62
CA ARG A 312 16.98 24.62 7.70
C ARG A 312 17.87 24.23 8.87
N ASP A 313 18.91 25.01 9.13
CA ASP A 313 19.68 24.91 10.37
C ASP A 313 18.74 25.09 11.56
N VAL A 314 18.34 24.00 12.22
CA VAL A 314 17.70 24.09 13.53
C VAL A 314 18.77 24.38 14.55
N GLN A 315 18.78 25.59 15.06
CA GLN A 315 19.50 25.88 16.29
C GLN A 315 18.83 25.09 17.40
N VAL A 316 19.51 24.02 17.82
CA VAL A 316 19.13 23.25 19.00
C VAL A 316 19.32 24.17 20.21
N HIS A 317 18.21 24.55 20.82
CA HIS A 317 18.18 25.20 22.15
C HIS A 317 18.04 24.17 23.25
#